data_a3fcc3775360bd68b7608c16f19f0d2b
#
_entry.id   a3fcc3775360bd68b7608c16f19f0d2b
#
_cell.length_a   1.000
_cell.length_b   1.000
_cell.length_c   1.000
_cell.angle_alpha   90.00
_cell.angle_beta   90.00
_cell.angle_gamma   90.00
#
_symmetry.space_group_name_H-M   'P 1'
#
loop_
_entity.id
_entity.type
_entity.pdbx_description
1 polymer ?
#
loop_
_entity_poly.entity_id
_entity_poly.type
_entity_poly.pdbx_seq_one_letter_code
_entity_poly.pdbx_strand_id
1 'polypeptide(L)'
;TSGKYTPGTPWYYSDLNDNDQLDSNEDVSVLAGLPRQKVILKNADWFYKVSPRIGFSHVITDKSTFTFNYGLYYQTPTYQNIYLNTNRLEDPEELFEEGEGQVGNATMNAQRTQSYSAGFNVQVGQNWSYSMMAWVKNMDQLTKNTFQRSGVYSYNISDNGDYGSAKGIDLTLKFRGRAFGSQLQYTYSIAKNNSEYAWANVSGQYVDAPSQESLQFYDRPHDLTFWLYTGLPFGINAALTAFYQSGGP
;
A
#
# COMPACT_ATOMS: atom_id res chain seq x y z
N THR A 1 9.84 23.52 12.54
CA THR A 1 9.03 23.59 11.32
C THR A 1 9.14 22.26 10.61
N SER A 2 8.05 21.49 10.57
CA SER A 2 8.01 20.20 9.90
C SER A 2 8.35 20.38 8.42
N GLY A 3 9.47 19.86 7.98
CA GLY A 3 9.91 19.93 6.60
C GLY A 3 9.06 19.09 5.65
N LYS A 4 7.76 19.25 5.71
CA LYS A 4 6.84 18.58 4.79
C LYS A 4 6.97 19.27 3.45
N TYR A 5 7.37 18.53 2.44
CA TYR A 5 7.30 18.98 1.07
C TYR A 5 5.85 19.40 0.75
N THR A 6 5.69 20.61 0.24
CA THR A 6 4.41 21.10 -0.26
C THR A 6 4.54 21.20 -1.77
N PRO A 7 3.67 20.58 -2.57
CA PRO A 7 3.68 20.71 -4.02
C PRO A 7 3.71 22.18 -4.43
N GLY A 8 4.56 22.51 -5.39
CA GLY A 8 4.79 23.90 -5.83
C GLY A 8 5.83 24.70 -5.03
N THR A 9 6.44 24.12 -4.01
CA THR A 9 7.58 24.74 -3.32
C THR A 9 8.86 24.45 -4.10
N PRO A 10 9.71 25.44 -4.39
CA PRO A 10 10.99 25.21 -5.05
C PRO A 10 11.87 24.28 -4.19
N TRP A 11 12.58 23.36 -4.84
CA TRP A 11 13.44 22.39 -4.14
C TRP A 11 14.90 22.64 -4.37
N TYR A 12 15.23 23.45 -5.33
CA TYR A 12 16.59 23.75 -5.67
C TYR A 12 16.80 25.24 -5.72
N TYR A 13 18.02 25.61 -5.59
CA TYR A 13 18.51 26.97 -5.56
C TYR A 13 19.74 27.08 -6.45
N SER A 14 20.04 28.28 -6.89
CA SER A 14 21.27 28.55 -7.59
C SER A 14 22.38 28.84 -6.59
N ASP A 15 23.28 27.89 -6.40
CA ASP A 15 24.46 28.06 -5.57
C ASP A 15 25.48 28.97 -6.29
N LEU A 16 25.50 30.26 -5.94
CA LEU A 16 26.34 31.25 -6.60
C LEU A 16 27.78 31.27 -6.09
N ASN A 17 27.99 30.80 -4.89
CA ASN A 17 29.29 30.84 -4.22
C ASN A 17 29.93 29.45 -4.02
N ASP A 18 29.25 28.40 -4.46
CA ASP A 18 29.72 26.99 -4.43
C ASP A 18 30.01 26.48 -3.00
N ASN A 19 29.16 26.87 -2.05
CA ASN A 19 29.31 26.49 -0.64
C ASN A 19 28.37 25.36 -0.20
N ASP A 20 27.54 24.83 -1.11
CA ASP A 20 26.51 23.80 -0.87
C ASP A 20 25.47 24.19 0.19
N GLN A 21 25.25 25.49 0.44
CA GLN A 21 24.26 26.02 1.36
C GLN A 21 23.41 27.08 0.68
N LEU A 22 22.11 27.09 1.01
CA LEU A 22 21.21 28.15 0.53
C LEU A 22 21.43 29.42 1.31
N ASP A 23 21.97 30.44 0.68
CA ASP A 23 22.16 31.75 1.22
C ASP A 23 21.00 32.70 0.89
N SER A 24 20.86 33.79 1.67
CA SER A 24 19.75 34.74 1.53
C SER A 24 19.72 35.53 0.22
N ASN A 25 20.81 35.53 -0.51
CA ASN A 25 20.99 36.19 -1.79
C ASN A 25 20.87 35.27 -2.99
N GLU A 26 20.60 33.99 -2.74
CA GLU A 26 20.47 32.96 -3.78
C GLU A 26 19.02 32.78 -4.21
N ASP A 27 18.83 32.57 -5.49
CA ASP A 27 17.50 32.42 -6.06
C ASP A 27 17.00 30.99 -5.86
N VAL A 28 15.84 30.85 -5.23
CA VAL A 28 15.11 29.61 -5.07
C VAL A 28 14.15 29.34 -6.25
N SER A 29 14.02 30.29 -7.18
CA SER A 29 13.26 30.09 -8.41
C SER A 29 14.10 29.33 -9.42
N VAL A 30 13.58 28.22 -9.93
CA VAL A 30 14.26 27.44 -10.92
C VAL A 30 14.11 28.07 -12.28
N LEU A 31 15.17 28.70 -12.73
CA LEU A 31 15.34 29.05 -14.14
C LEU A 31 16.07 27.91 -14.82
N ALA A 32 15.39 27.23 -15.74
CA ALA A 32 16.00 26.19 -16.55
C ALA A 32 17.30 26.66 -17.21
N GLY A 33 18.35 25.88 -17.13
CA GLY A 33 19.61 26.14 -17.79
C GLY A 33 20.61 27.03 -17.02
N LEU A 34 20.39 27.31 -15.74
CA LEU A 34 21.41 27.93 -14.91
C LEU A 34 22.44 26.91 -14.43
N PRO A 35 23.73 27.16 -14.58
CA PRO A 35 24.77 26.30 -14.02
C PRO A 35 24.69 26.31 -12.48
N ARG A 36 25.00 25.18 -11.85
CA ARG A 36 25.08 25.00 -10.40
C ARG A 36 23.75 25.03 -9.63
N GLN A 37 22.72 24.44 -10.20
CA GLN A 37 21.49 24.21 -9.43
C GLN A 37 21.72 23.10 -8.39
N LYS A 38 21.45 23.41 -7.15
CA LYS A 38 21.57 22.50 -6.00
C LYS A 38 20.21 22.18 -5.42
N VAL A 39 20.05 20.98 -4.91
CA VAL A 39 18.83 20.55 -4.21
C VAL A 39 18.82 21.14 -2.80
N ILE A 40 17.69 21.68 -2.39
CA ILE A 40 17.49 22.09 -1.00
C ILE A 40 17.34 20.82 -0.16
N LEU A 41 18.40 20.40 0.49
CA LEU A 41 18.39 19.28 1.42
C LEU A 41 17.82 19.75 2.74
N LYS A 42 16.75 19.09 3.20
CA LYS A 42 16.19 19.28 4.55
C LYS A 42 16.54 18.08 5.39
N ASN A 43 16.95 18.34 6.63
CA ASN A 43 17.14 17.27 7.60
C ASN A 43 15.82 16.50 7.77
N ALA A 44 15.89 15.18 7.69
CA ALA A 44 14.75 14.35 7.98
C ALA A 44 14.39 14.45 9.47
N ASP A 45 13.12 14.64 9.77
CA ASP A 45 12.64 14.60 11.15
C ASP A 45 12.68 13.17 11.70
N TRP A 46 12.82 13.07 13.02
CA TRP A 46 12.70 11.79 13.69
C TRP A 46 11.32 11.19 13.43
N PHE A 47 11.32 9.97 12.91
CA PHE A 47 10.10 9.28 12.57
C PHE A 47 9.77 8.22 13.63
N TYR A 48 8.67 8.40 14.35
CA TYR A 48 8.13 7.40 15.27
C TYR A 48 6.61 7.31 15.12
N LYS A 49 6.08 6.10 15.21
CA LYS A 49 4.64 5.84 15.16
C LYS A 49 4.27 4.78 16.19
N VAL A 50 3.18 5.01 16.88
CA VAL A 50 2.61 4.03 17.83
C VAL A 50 1.54 3.23 17.10
N SER A 51 1.67 1.91 17.13
CA SER A 51 0.77 0.96 16.45
C SER A 51 -0.05 0.15 17.48
N PRO A 52 -1.11 0.71 18.07
CA PRO A 52 -1.94 -0.01 19.04
C PRO A 52 -2.67 -1.18 18.37
N ARG A 53 -2.72 -2.30 19.07
CA ARG A 53 -3.45 -3.51 18.66
C ARG A 53 -4.20 -4.04 19.85
N ILE A 54 -5.49 -4.31 19.67
CA ILE A 54 -6.37 -4.82 20.71
C ILE A 54 -7.06 -6.05 20.15
N GLY A 55 -6.94 -7.17 20.87
CA GLY A 55 -7.65 -8.41 20.57
C GLY A 55 -8.53 -8.78 21.77
N PHE A 56 -9.74 -9.21 21.47
CA PHE A 56 -10.69 -9.72 22.43
C PHE A 56 -11.22 -11.08 21.96
N SER A 57 -11.23 -12.05 22.83
CA SER A 57 -11.80 -13.36 22.56
C SER A 57 -12.72 -13.76 23.70
N HIS A 58 -13.92 -14.19 23.36
CA HIS A 58 -14.95 -14.61 24.31
C HIS A 58 -15.48 -15.99 23.97
N VAL A 59 -15.43 -16.88 24.94
CA VAL A 59 -16.03 -18.20 24.84
C VAL A 59 -17.52 -18.07 25.05
N ILE A 60 -18.32 -18.35 24.01
CA ILE A 60 -19.78 -18.31 24.05
C ILE A 60 -20.30 -19.61 24.61
N THR A 61 -19.75 -20.74 24.14
CA THR A 61 -20.02 -22.08 24.63
C THR A 61 -18.71 -22.88 24.67
N ASP A 62 -18.73 -24.07 25.24
CA ASP A 62 -17.61 -25.01 25.20
C ASP A 62 -17.13 -25.38 23.81
N LYS A 63 -17.90 -25.04 22.76
CA LYS A 63 -17.63 -25.34 21.35
C LYS A 63 -17.63 -24.12 20.44
N SER A 64 -17.85 -22.94 20.99
CA SER A 64 -17.91 -21.72 20.17
C SER A 64 -17.20 -20.55 20.82
N THR A 65 -16.44 -19.81 20.01
CA THR A 65 -15.67 -18.65 20.44
C THR A 65 -15.92 -17.49 19.48
N PHE A 66 -16.20 -16.34 20.04
CA PHE A 66 -16.20 -15.06 19.32
C PHE A 66 -14.84 -14.40 19.46
N THR A 67 -14.35 -13.80 18.38
CA THR A 67 -13.08 -13.05 18.38
C THR A 67 -13.31 -11.70 17.71
N PHE A 68 -12.76 -10.65 18.30
CA PHE A 68 -12.70 -9.32 17.73
C PHE A 68 -11.26 -8.81 17.79
N ASN A 69 -10.79 -8.18 16.70
CA ASN A 69 -9.48 -7.55 16.68
C ASN A 69 -9.59 -6.16 16.06
N TYR A 70 -8.85 -5.26 16.64
CA TYR A 70 -8.57 -3.94 16.11
C TYR A 70 -7.05 -3.73 16.03
N GLY A 71 -6.58 -3.15 14.95
CA GLY A 71 -5.16 -2.82 14.82
C GLY A 71 -4.94 -1.57 13.98
N LEU A 72 -4.02 -0.75 14.43
CA LEU A 72 -3.46 0.36 13.68
C LEU A 72 -2.04 -0.01 13.25
N TYR A 73 -1.78 0.04 11.96
CA TYR A 73 -0.52 -0.38 11.36
C TYR A 73 0.09 0.78 10.60
N TYR A 74 1.41 0.92 10.69
CA TYR A 74 2.18 1.87 9.92
C TYR A 74 3.24 1.14 9.12
N GLN A 75 3.38 1.51 7.86
CA GLN A 75 4.39 1.00 6.94
C GLN A 75 5.19 2.18 6.40
N THR A 76 6.49 2.15 6.60
CA THR A 76 7.39 3.15 6.01
C THR A 76 7.41 3.03 4.50
N PRO A 77 7.55 4.13 3.76
CA PRO A 77 7.75 4.09 2.33
C PRO A 77 8.98 3.25 1.95
N THR A 78 8.99 2.70 0.76
CA THR A 78 10.15 1.97 0.24
C THR A 78 11.30 2.93 0.00
N TYR A 79 12.54 2.45 0.05
CA TYR A 79 13.72 3.27 -0.24
C TYR A 79 13.69 3.86 -1.65
N GLN A 80 13.07 3.18 -2.60
CA GLN A 80 12.87 3.71 -3.94
C GLN A 80 12.03 5.00 -3.92
N ASN A 81 10.94 5.03 -3.16
CA ASN A 81 10.09 6.22 -3.05
C ASN A 81 10.76 7.37 -2.30
N ILE A 82 11.78 7.07 -1.50
CA ILE A 82 12.50 8.06 -0.69
C ILE A 82 13.71 8.63 -1.45
N TYR A 83 14.50 7.77 -2.10
CA TYR A 83 15.82 8.13 -2.61
C TYR A 83 15.98 8.03 -4.14
N LEU A 84 14.92 7.69 -4.87
CA LEU A 84 15.02 7.55 -6.33
C LEU A 84 15.46 8.87 -6.97
N ASN A 85 16.53 8.83 -7.73
CA ASN A 85 17.08 9.95 -8.51
C ASN A 85 17.40 11.21 -7.70
N THR A 86 17.43 11.18 -6.37
CA THR A 86 17.78 12.36 -5.57
C THR A 86 19.18 12.88 -5.87
N ASN A 87 20.13 12.01 -6.20
CA ASN A 87 21.49 12.41 -6.56
C ASN A 87 21.61 12.98 -7.99
N ARG A 88 20.64 12.66 -8.86
CA ARG A 88 20.62 13.17 -10.25
C ARG A 88 19.97 14.54 -10.37
N LEU A 89 19.40 15.06 -9.31
CA LEU A 89 18.85 16.42 -9.28
C LEU A 89 19.94 17.50 -9.40
N GLU A 90 21.20 17.13 -9.25
CA GLU A 90 22.35 18.00 -9.54
C GLU A 90 22.51 18.26 -11.06
N ASP A 91 22.01 17.36 -11.90
CA ASP A 91 21.91 17.53 -13.34
C ASP A 91 20.47 17.24 -13.81
N PRO A 92 19.58 18.22 -13.74
CA PRO A 92 18.19 18.07 -14.14
C PRO A 92 18.01 17.73 -15.60
N GLU A 93 18.90 18.19 -16.51
CA GLU A 93 18.79 17.93 -17.93
C GLU A 93 18.95 16.45 -18.23
N GLU A 94 19.98 15.80 -17.70
CA GLU A 94 20.19 14.36 -17.88
C GLU A 94 18.99 13.54 -17.35
N LEU A 95 18.43 13.94 -16.19
CA LEU A 95 17.27 13.28 -15.61
C LEU A 95 16.03 13.33 -16.51
N PHE A 96 15.85 14.46 -17.22
CA PHE A 96 14.62 14.70 -17.99
C PHE A 96 14.75 14.30 -19.47
N GLU A 97 15.96 14.21 -20.00
CA GLU A 97 16.22 13.72 -21.36
C GLU A 97 15.97 12.21 -21.48
N GLU A 98 16.23 11.43 -20.42
CA GLU A 98 16.00 9.98 -20.39
C GLU A 98 14.51 9.58 -20.23
N GLY A 99 13.60 10.55 -20.14
CA GLY A 99 12.15 10.34 -20.05
C GLY A 99 11.62 10.16 -18.63
N GLU A 100 10.43 10.68 -18.38
CA GLU A 100 9.63 10.56 -17.15
C GLU A 100 10.41 10.66 -15.84
N GLY A 101 11.08 11.79 -15.61
CA GLY A 101 11.87 12.01 -14.39
C GLY A 101 11.05 11.73 -13.12
N GLN A 102 11.26 10.58 -12.52
CA GLN A 102 10.67 10.24 -11.23
C GLN A 102 11.67 10.52 -10.12
N VAL A 103 11.22 11.27 -9.11
CA VAL A 103 12.04 11.69 -7.97
C VAL A 103 11.46 11.17 -6.67
N GLY A 104 12.30 10.61 -5.83
CA GLY A 104 11.94 10.20 -4.48
C GLY A 104 11.72 11.38 -3.55
N ASN A 105 11.01 11.14 -2.43
CA ASN A 105 10.71 12.16 -1.45
C ASN A 105 11.01 11.65 -0.03
N ALA A 106 12.10 12.13 0.55
CA ALA A 106 12.54 11.74 1.89
C ALA A 106 11.64 12.26 3.03
N THR A 107 10.67 13.15 2.72
CA THR A 107 9.74 13.69 3.72
C THR A 107 8.40 12.97 3.77
N MET A 108 8.27 11.85 3.06
CA MET A 108 7.06 11.04 3.06
C MET A 108 6.72 10.49 4.45
N ASN A 109 5.44 10.50 4.77
CA ASN A 109 4.92 9.83 5.96
C ASN A 109 4.76 8.33 5.74
N ALA A 110 4.69 7.57 6.84
CA ALA A 110 4.28 6.17 6.76
C ALA A 110 2.84 6.04 6.30
N GLN A 111 2.60 5.07 5.45
CA GLN A 111 1.25 4.61 5.13
C GLN A 111 0.58 4.09 6.40
N ARG A 112 -0.69 4.37 6.57
CA ARG A 112 -1.47 3.97 7.74
C ARG A 112 -2.60 3.02 7.32
N THR A 113 -2.73 1.93 8.05
CA THR A 113 -3.84 0.99 7.88
C THR A 113 -4.56 0.78 9.21
N GLN A 114 -5.86 1.06 9.23
CA GLN A 114 -6.76 0.66 10.31
C GLN A 114 -7.46 -0.64 9.92
N SER A 115 -7.35 -1.66 10.77
CA SER A 115 -7.94 -2.97 10.52
C SER A 115 -8.89 -3.34 11.65
N TYR A 116 -10.07 -3.77 11.26
CA TYR A 116 -11.09 -4.32 12.16
C TYR A 116 -11.44 -5.72 11.68
N SER A 117 -11.55 -6.67 12.59
CA SER A 117 -12.08 -8.00 12.26
C SER A 117 -12.90 -8.55 13.40
N ALA A 118 -13.98 -9.25 13.07
CA ALA A 118 -14.83 -9.95 14.01
C ALA A 118 -15.24 -11.28 13.42
N GLY A 119 -15.26 -12.32 14.25
CA GLY A 119 -15.57 -13.65 13.75
C GLY A 119 -15.94 -14.64 14.82
N PHE A 120 -16.40 -15.79 14.34
CA PHE A 120 -16.79 -16.91 15.17
C PHE A 120 -16.03 -18.16 14.73
N ASN A 121 -15.60 -18.95 15.72
CA ASN A 121 -15.09 -20.29 15.50
C ASN A 121 -16.03 -21.25 16.24
N VAL A 122 -16.53 -22.25 15.54
CA VAL A 122 -17.49 -23.19 16.09
C VAL A 122 -17.08 -24.62 15.76
N GLN A 123 -17.10 -25.48 16.75
CA GLN A 123 -16.94 -26.92 16.58
C GLN A 123 -18.31 -27.60 16.60
N VAL A 124 -18.60 -28.37 15.57
CA VAL A 124 -19.84 -29.12 15.41
C VAL A 124 -19.55 -30.62 15.50
N GLY A 125 -20.02 -31.23 16.56
CA GLY A 125 -19.69 -32.61 16.87
C GLY A 125 -18.19 -32.81 17.15
N GLN A 126 -17.66 -33.97 16.76
CA GLN A 126 -16.24 -34.32 16.99
C GLN A 126 -15.35 -34.04 15.76
N ASN A 127 -15.93 -33.92 14.59
CA ASN A 127 -15.23 -33.99 13.33
C ASN A 127 -15.27 -32.69 12.51
N TRP A 128 -16.27 -31.84 12.74
CA TRP A 128 -16.47 -30.63 11.98
C TRP A 128 -16.11 -29.38 12.78
N SER A 129 -15.50 -28.44 12.12
CA SER A 129 -15.39 -27.08 12.62
C SER A 129 -15.57 -26.09 11.49
N TYR A 130 -16.19 -24.96 11.78
CA TYR A 130 -16.27 -23.84 10.86
C TYR A 130 -15.83 -22.55 11.56
N SER A 131 -15.24 -21.68 10.77
CA SER A 131 -14.97 -20.30 11.18
C SER A 131 -15.52 -19.33 10.13
N MET A 132 -16.02 -18.22 10.61
CA MET A 132 -16.45 -17.09 9.80
C MET A 132 -15.84 -15.84 10.39
N MET A 133 -15.18 -15.05 9.55
CA MET A 133 -14.57 -13.78 9.94
C MET A 133 -14.94 -12.70 8.93
N ALA A 134 -15.50 -11.60 9.41
CA ALA A 134 -15.67 -10.40 8.62
C ALA A 134 -14.57 -9.39 8.98
N TRP A 135 -14.03 -8.71 7.99
CA TRP A 135 -12.97 -7.75 8.21
C TRP A 135 -13.10 -6.52 7.31
N VAL A 136 -12.58 -5.40 7.81
CA VAL A 136 -12.51 -4.12 7.09
C VAL A 136 -11.13 -3.53 7.35
N LYS A 137 -10.51 -3.03 6.29
CA LYS A 137 -9.24 -2.29 6.33
C LYS A 137 -9.43 -0.94 5.65
N ASN A 138 -9.11 0.14 6.35
CA ASN A 138 -9.06 1.48 5.78
C ASN A 138 -7.59 1.90 5.71
N MET A 139 -7.16 2.30 4.54
CA MET A 139 -5.78 2.67 4.25
C MET A 139 -5.74 4.14 3.87
N ASP A 140 -4.78 4.86 4.41
CA ASP A 140 -4.51 6.25 4.06
C ASP A 140 -3.01 6.52 4.00
N GLN A 141 -2.65 7.68 3.49
CA GLN A 141 -1.26 8.05 3.23
C GLN A 141 -0.57 7.07 2.26
N LEU A 142 -1.33 6.43 1.36
CA LEU A 142 -0.75 5.59 0.33
C LEU A 142 0.16 6.42 -0.57
N THR A 143 1.18 5.78 -1.12
CA THR A 143 2.09 6.43 -2.06
C THR A 143 1.37 6.75 -3.35
N LYS A 144 1.47 7.99 -3.78
CA LYS A 144 1.10 8.44 -5.12
C LYS A 144 2.27 9.14 -5.79
N ASN A 145 2.20 9.25 -7.11
CA ASN A 145 3.10 10.10 -7.88
C ASN A 145 2.36 11.41 -8.20
N THR A 146 2.96 12.52 -7.82
CA THR A 146 2.42 13.86 -8.10
C THR A 146 3.23 14.47 -9.23
N PHE A 147 2.55 14.88 -10.28
CA PHE A 147 3.18 15.57 -11.40
C PHE A 147 3.53 16.99 -11.00
N GLN A 148 4.75 17.38 -11.28
CA GLN A 148 5.28 18.71 -11.06
C GLN A 148 5.83 19.29 -12.36
N ARG A 149 5.66 20.58 -12.54
CA ARG A 149 6.22 21.30 -13.67
C ARG A 149 7.04 22.47 -13.15
N SER A 150 8.28 22.56 -13.64
CA SER A 150 9.18 23.67 -13.34
C SER A 150 9.78 24.18 -14.64
N GLY A 151 9.31 25.35 -15.09
CA GLY A 151 9.70 25.90 -16.38
C GLY A 151 9.32 24.99 -17.55
N VAL A 152 10.30 24.56 -18.32
CA VAL A 152 10.15 23.63 -19.46
C VAL A 152 10.19 22.17 -19.03
N TYR A 153 10.66 21.87 -17.83
CA TYR A 153 10.80 20.51 -17.31
C TYR A 153 9.55 20.05 -16.56
N SER A 154 9.26 18.78 -16.72
CA SER A 154 8.18 18.12 -15.97
C SER A 154 8.70 16.81 -15.35
N TYR A 155 8.29 16.53 -14.13
CA TYR A 155 8.73 15.35 -13.39
C TYR A 155 7.65 14.86 -12.43
N ASN A 156 7.79 13.63 -12.00
CA ASN A 156 6.93 13.01 -11.03
C ASN A 156 7.64 12.91 -9.68
N ILE A 157 6.97 13.28 -8.61
CA ILE A 157 7.48 13.10 -7.26
C ILE A 157 6.65 12.10 -6.50
N SER A 158 7.31 11.21 -5.75
CA SER A 158 6.62 10.35 -4.81
C SER A 158 6.09 11.17 -3.63
N ASP A 159 4.81 11.05 -3.33
CA ASP A 159 4.13 11.75 -2.23
C ASP A 159 3.12 10.83 -1.54
N ASN A 160 2.59 11.29 -0.41
CA ASN A 160 1.47 10.65 0.26
C ASN A 160 0.18 11.36 -0.12
N GLY A 161 -0.88 10.63 -0.37
CA GLY A 161 -2.15 11.28 -0.63
C GLY A 161 -3.26 10.33 -1.04
N ASP A 162 -2.90 9.15 -1.49
CA ASP A 162 -3.89 8.16 -1.86
C ASP A 162 -4.48 7.47 -0.63
N TYR A 163 -5.69 7.02 -0.79
CA TYR A 163 -6.42 6.27 0.22
C TYR A 163 -7.11 5.07 -0.44
N GLY A 164 -7.45 4.09 0.36
CA GLY A 164 -8.15 2.92 -0.11
C GLY A 164 -8.86 2.19 1.01
N SER A 165 -9.72 1.29 0.62
CA SER A 165 -10.46 0.42 1.52
C SER A 165 -10.48 -1.01 1.00
N ALA A 166 -10.43 -1.96 1.90
CA ALA A 166 -10.65 -3.36 1.59
C ALA A 166 -11.57 -3.96 2.66
N LYS A 167 -12.52 -4.76 2.24
CA LYS A 167 -13.45 -5.45 3.14
C LYS A 167 -13.77 -6.83 2.62
N GLY A 168 -14.01 -7.75 3.52
CA GLY A 168 -14.29 -9.11 3.11
C GLY A 168 -14.85 -9.97 4.23
N ILE A 169 -15.21 -11.19 3.82
CA ILE A 169 -15.68 -12.25 4.68
C ILE A 169 -14.89 -13.51 4.32
N ASP A 170 -14.30 -14.13 5.33
CA ASP A 170 -13.60 -15.40 5.21
C ASP A 170 -14.44 -16.50 5.85
N LEU A 171 -14.67 -17.56 5.13
CA LEU A 171 -15.36 -18.77 5.59
C LEU A 171 -14.38 -19.94 5.51
N THR A 172 -14.26 -20.69 6.59
CA THR A 172 -13.47 -21.92 6.60
C THR A 172 -14.30 -23.07 7.17
N LEU A 173 -14.41 -24.13 6.44
CA LEU A 173 -15.03 -25.37 6.87
C LEU A 173 -13.96 -26.46 6.92
N LYS A 174 -13.82 -27.13 8.05
CA LYS A 174 -12.86 -28.23 8.25
C LYS A 174 -13.59 -29.49 8.66
N PHE A 175 -13.19 -30.58 8.06
CA PHE A 175 -13.56 -31.92 8.47
C PHE A 175 -12.31 -32.71 8.85
N ARG A 176 -12.35 -33.40 9.98
CA ARG A 176 -11.28 -34.29 10.44
C ARG A 176 -11.87 -35.64 10.82
N GLY A 177 -11.78 -36.60 9.91
CA GLY A 177 -12.17 -37.99 10.13
C GLY A 177 -10.96 -38.89 10.37
N ARG A 178 -11.22 -40.17 10.63
CA ARG A 178 -10.15 -41.19 10.78
C ARG A 178 -9.48 -41.53 9.45
N ALA A 179 -10.26 -41.62 8.36
CA ALA A 179 -9.78 -42.03 7.06
C ALA A 179 -9.30 -40.84 6.22
N PHE A 180 -9.94 -39.72 6.32
CA PHE A 180 -9.59 -38.50 5.57
C PHE A 180 -9.86 -37.25 6.37
N GLY A 181 -9.20 -36.16 5.94
CA GLY A 181 -9.49 -34.83 6.39
C GLY A 181 -9.61 -33.88 5.21
N SER A 182 -10.45 -32.87 5.33
CA SER A 182 -10.65 -31.87 4.29
C SER A 182 -10.82 -30.49 4.89
N GLN A 183 -10.50 -29.48 4.08
CA GLN A 183 -10.71 -28.07 4.40
C GLN A 183 -11.17 -27.34 3.17
N LEU A 184 -12.23 -26.57 3.31
CA LEU A 184 -12.72 -25.62 2.33
C LEU A 184 -12.53 -24.21 2.89
N GLN A 185 -11.85 -23.36 2.18
CA GLN A 185 -11.72 -21.93 2.46
C GLN A 185 -12.38 -21.16 1.33
N TYR A 186 -13.16 -20.19 1.71
CA TYR A 186 -13.79 -19.25 0.78
C TYR A 186 -13.64 -17.84 1.32
N THR A 187 -13.11 -16.96 0.49
CA THR A 187 -13.01 -15.53 0.76
C THR A 187 -13.83 -14.76 -0.26
N TYR A 188 -14.68 -13.88 0.23
CA TYR A 188 -15.29 -12.82 -0.55
C TYR A 188 -14.69 -11.50 -0.10
N SER A 189 -14.08 -10.75 -1.02
CA SER A 189 -13.46 -9.46 -0.70
C SER A 189 -13.64 -8.45 -1.82
N ILE A 190 -13.62 -7.18 -1.47
CA ILE A 190 -13.65 -6.06 -2.39
C ILE A 190 -12.57 -5.09 -1.95
N ALA A 191 -11.65 -4.75 -2.87
CA ALA A 191 -10.61 -3.78 -2.66
C ALA A 191 -10.82 -2.57 -3.59
N LYS A 192 -10.75 -1.39 -3.01
CA LYS A 192 -10.88 -0.11 -3.73
C LYS A 192 -9.79 0.84 -3.32
N ASN A 193 -9.34 1.68 -4.24
CA ASN A 193 -8.52 2.84 -3.93
C ASN A 193 -8.82 3.98 -4.92
N ASN A 194 -8.21 5.13 -4.69
CA ASN A 194 -8.36 6.31 -5.56
C ASN A 194 -7.19 6.49 -6.54
N SER A 195 -6.16 5.64 -6.51
CA SER A 195 -4.94 5.82 -7.31
C SER A 195 -5.04 5.30 -8.74
N GLU A 196 -6.03 4.48 -9.05
CA GLU A 196 -6.09 3.74 -10.32
C GLU A 196 -6.46 4.58 -11.54
N TYR A 197 -7.04 5.75 -11.33
CA TYR A 197 -7.36 6.71 -12.40
C TYR A 197 -6.28 7.80 -12.58
N ALA A 198 -5.14 7.65 -11.97
CA ALA A 198 -4.11 8.69 -11.91
C ALA A 198 -3.60 9.18 -13.26
N TRP A 199 -3.90 8.50 -14.36
CA TRP A 199 -3.22 8.75 -15.62
C TRP A 199 -4.13 8.67 -16.86
N ALA A 200 -5.31 9.27 -16.82
CA ALA A 200 -6.02 9.55 -18.04
C ALA A 200 -5.30 10.69 -18.78
N ASN A 201 -4.46 10.35 -19.72
CA ASN A 201 -3.92 11.34 -20.65
C ASN A 201 -5.03 11.76 -21.62
N VAL A 202 -5.81 12.75 -21.23
CA VAL A 202 -6.82 13.34 -22.09
C VAL A 202 -6.18 14.49 -22.83
N SER A 203 -5.89 14.29 -24.11
CA SER A 203 -5.35 15.33 -25.01
C SER A 203 -3.99 15.91 -24.60
N GLY A 204 -3.08 15.08 -24.06
CA GLY A 204 -1.75 15.52 -23.64
C GLY A 204 -1.72 16.32 -22.33
N GLN A 205 -2.81 16.37 -21.60
CA GLN A 205 -2.88 16.96 -20.26
C GLN A 205 -3.01 15.87 -19.22
N TYR A 206 -2.17 15.93 -18.19
CA TYR A 206 -2.31 15.09 -17.01
C TYR A 206 -3.45 15.65 -16.16
N VAL A 207 -4.43 14.81 -15.89
CA VAL A 207 -5.56 15.15 -15.03
C VAL A 207 -5.36 14.45 -13.67
N ASP A 208 -5.52 15.19 -12.59
CA ASP A 208 -5.50 14.59 -11.25
C ASP A 208 -6.54 13.47 -11.13
N ALA A 209 -6.17 12.41 -10.42
CA ALA A 209 -7.07 11.31 -10.15
C ALA A 209 -8.36 11.81 -9.50
N PRO A 210 -9.52 11.29 -9.91
CA PRO A 210 -10.78 11.62 -9.23
C PRO A 210 -10.71 11.22 -7.76
N SER A 211 -11.29 12.04 -6.89
CA SER A 211 -11.35 11.77 -5.44
C SER A 211 -12.30 10.61 -5.07
N GLN A 212 -12.61 9.72 -6.01
CA GLN A 212 -13.49 8.58 -5.80
C GLN A 212 -12.71 7.27 -5.79
N GLU A 213 -13.05 6.41 -4.84
CA GLU A 213 -12.54 5.04 -4.83
C GLU A 213 -13.13 4.23 -5.98
N SER A 214 -12.26 3.55 -6.71
CA SER A 214 -12.60 2.58 -7.76
C SER A 214 -12.15 1.17 -7.38
N LEU A 215 -12.74 0.18 -8.00
CA LEU A 215 -12.29 -1.20 -7.88
C LEU A 215 -10.87 -1.32 -8.44
N GLN A 216 -10.05 -2.09 -7.75
CA GLN A 216 -8.69 -2.35 -8.23
C GLN A 216 -8.73 -3.35 -9.40
N PHE A 217 -7.91 -3.12 -10.43
CA PHE A 217 -7.83 -4.03 -11.60
C PHE A 217 -7.38 -5.46 -11.23
N TYR A 218 -6.71 -5.63 -10.10
CA TYR A 218 -6.31 -6.92 -9.55
C TYR A 218 -7.30 -7.46 -8.50
N ASP A 219 -8.41 -6.76 -8.25
CA ASP A 219 -9.43 -7.25 -7.32
C ASP A 219 -10.05 -8.54 -7.84
N ARG A 220 -10.08 -9.53 -6.99
CA ARG A 220 -10.66 -10.84 -7.26
C ARG A 220 -11.64 -11.16 -6.16
N PRO A 221 -12.91 -10.81 -6.36
CA PRO A 221 -13.91 -10.88 -5.30
C PRO A 221 -14.09 -12.27 -4.70
N HIS A 222 -13.88 -13.31 -5.46
CA HIS A 222 -14.09 -14.68 -5.00
C HIS A 222 -12.79 -15.48 -5.08
N ASP A 223 -12.39 -16.03 -3.94
CA ASP A 223 -11.28 -16.97 -3.80
C ASP A 223 -11.77 -18.21 -3.06
N LEU A 224 -11.56 -19.38 -3.65
CA LEU A 224 -11.94 -20.65 -3.08
C LEU A 224 -10.76 -21.60 -3.12
N THR A 225 -10.42 -22.17 -1.97
CA THR A 225 -9.38 -23.21 -1.86
C THR A 225 -9.94 -24.43 -1.16
N PHE A 226 -9.75 -25.58 -1.76
CA PHE A 226 -10.15 -26.86 -1.20
C PHE A 226 -8.92 -27.78 -1.04
N TRP A 227 -8.81 -28.37 0.14
CA TRP A 227 -7.81 -29.40 0.45
C TRP A 227 -8.48 -30.68 0.91
N LEU A 228 -7.95 -31.78 0.43
CA LEU A 228 -8.30 -33.13 0.87
C LEU A 228 -7.02 -33.91 1.12
N TYR A 229 -6.94 -34.59 2.22
CA TYR A 229 -5.88 -35.56 2.47
C TYR A 229 -6.47 -36.86 3.00
N THR A 230 -5.89 -37.99 2.60
CA THR A 230 -6.33 -39.31 3.00
C THR A 230 -5.17 -40.30 3.08
N GLY A 231 -5.23 -41.19 4.04
CA GLY A 231 -4.37 -42.38 4.09
C GLY A 231 -4.99 -43.49 3.25
N LEU A 232 -4.23 -44.02 2.30
CA LEU A 232 -4.60 -45.15 1.47
C LEU A 232 -3.98 -46.43 2.06
N PRO A 233 -4.48 -47.64 1.64
CA PRO A 233 -3.84 -48.90 1.97
C PRO A 233 -2.35 -48.88 1.61
N PHE A 234 -1.58 -49.78 2.23
CA PHE A 234 -0.13 -49.93 2.02
C PHE A 234 0.73 -48.75 2.48
N GLY A 235 0.22 -47.88 3.40
CA GLY A 235 0.99 -46.74 3.92
C GLY A 235 1.12 -45.58 2.96
N ILE A 236 0.35 -45.52 1.90
CA ILE A 236 0.34 -44.43 0.94
C ILE A 236 -0.50 -43.26 1.52
N ASN A 237 0.00 -42.05 1.42
CA ASN A 237 -0.75 -40.84 1.73
C ASN A 237 -1.03 -40.08 0.41
N ALA A 238 -2.26 -39.68 0.22
CA ALA A 238 -2.69 -38.90 -0.93
C ALA A 238 -3.20 -37.53 -0.45
N ALA A 239 -2.88 -36.49 -1.21
CA ALA A 239 -3.38 -35.14 -0.99
C ALA A 239 -3.84 -34.54 -2.32
N LEU A 240 -4.96 -33.81 -2.29
CA LEU A 240 -5.49 -33.02 -3.40
C LEU A 240 -5.68 -31.59 -2.94
N THR A 241 -5.24 -30.66 -3.75
CA THR A 241 -5.52 -29.22 -3.60
C THR A 241 -6.18 -28.71 -4.86
N ALA A 242 -7.29 -28.02 -4.72
CA ALA A 242 -7.96 -27.32 -5.80
C ALA A 242 -8.19 -25.88 -5.39
N PHE A 243 -8.07 -24.94 -6.33
CA PHE A 243 -8.31 -23.53 -6.10
C PHE A 243 -9.08 -22.92 -7.27
N TYR A 244 -9.88 -21.93 -6.95
CA TYR A 244 -10.62 -21.13 -7.91
C TYR A 244 -10.55 -19.65 -7.49
N GLN A 245 -10.28 -18.78 -8.44
CA GLN A 245 -10.35 -17.33 -8.28
C GLN A 245 -11.23 -16.75 -9.37
N SER A 246 -12.04 -15.75 -9.02
CA SER A 246 -12.79 -14.99 -10.02
C SER A 246 -11.86 -14.17 -10.92
N GLY A 247 -12.34 -13.76 -12.07
CA GLY A 247 -11.69 -12.73 -12.88
C GLY A 247 -11.66 -11.40 -12.17
N GLY A 248 -10.77 -10.51 -12.62
CA GLY A 248 -10.78 -9.10 -12.21
C GLY A 248 -11.95 -8.33 -12.84
N PRO A 249 -12.22 -7.12 -12.38
CA PRO A 249 -13.23 -6.21 -12.95
C PRO A 249 -12.89 -5.78 -14.36
#